data_e137cad8e632b3ad34a18cf8406ad5c7
#
_entry.id   e137cad8e632b3ad34a18cf8406ad5c7
#
_cell.length_a   1.000
_cell.length_b   1.000
_cell.length_c   1.000
_cell.angle_alpha   90.00
_cell.angle_beta   90.00
_cell.angle_gamma   90.00
#
_symmetry.space_group_name_H-M   'P 1'
#
loop_
_entity.id
_entity.type
_entity.pdbx_description
1 polymer ?
#
loop_
_entity_poly.entity_id
_entity_poly.type
_entity_poly.pdbx_seq_one_letter_code
_entity_poly.pdbx_strand_id
1 'polypeptide(L)'
;LGGWARHKDWPWDRLQAWEDHGQCDWDVRPPFLPSHWDAEDQRLMMTTLENRHISAEGTSALAQKNPVLERIGRLLVAHHQWLSKGITVSTPRIDGILASAHSAGALGGKINGSGGGGTGFVLCHPEHLDGVMAAIANAHGEPIPIALGAEGVRLEDSIN
;
A
#
# COMPACT_ATOMS: atom_id res chain seq x y z
N LEU A 1 -11.64 -1.33 -13.40
CA LEU A 1 -12.22 -2.49 -12.69
C LEU A 1 -12.66 -3.64 -13.62
N GLY A 2 -12.56 -3.48 -14.96
CA GLY A 2 -12.96 -4.52 -15.92
C GLY A 2 -11.90 -5.59 -16.22
N GLY A 3 -10.64 -5.43 -15.82
CA GLY A 3 -9.55 -6.37 -16.12
C GLY A 3 -9.64 -7.71 -15.38
N TRP A 4 -10.11 -7.69 -14.15
CA TRP A 4 -10.18 -8.88 -13.28
C TRP A 4 -11.11 -9.99 -13.74
N ALA A 5 -12.16 -9.65 -14.49
CA ALA A 5 -13.14 -10.63 -14.97
C ALA A 5 -12.71 -11.37 -16.24
N ARG A 6 -11.63 -10.93 -16.92
CA ARG A 6 -11.22 -11.46 -18.22
C ARG A 6 -10.39 -12.74 -18.14
N HIS A 7 -9.74 -13.00 -17.00
CA HIS A 7 -8.79 -14.11 -16.87
C HIS A 7 -9.30 -15.14 -15.84
N LYS A 8 -10.22 -16.01 -16.29
CA LYS A 8 -10.77 -17.08 -15.45
C LYS A 8 -9.76 -18.22 -15.17
N ASP A 9 -8.74 -18.32 -16.00
CA ASP A 9 -7.76 -19.42 -15.97
C ASP A 9 -6.40 -18.93 -15.43
N TRP A 10 -6.41 -18.40 -14.23
CA TRP A 10 -5.18 -17.95 -13.58
C TRP A 10 -4.37 -19.16 -13.09
N PRO A 11 -3.07 -19.24 -13.45
CA PRO A 11 -2.20 -20.30 -13.01
C PRO A 11 -1.72 -20.08 -11.57
N TRP A 12 -2.64 -20.21 -10.60
CA TRP A 12 -2.40 -19.90 -9.19
C TRP A 12 -1.22 -20.65 -8.58
N ASP A 13 -1.03 -21.91 -8.93
CA ASP A 13 0.06 -22.76 -8.50
C ASP A 13 1.43 -22.23 -8.96
N ARG A 14 1.52 -21.74 -10.19
CA ARG A 14 2.74 -21.13 -10.74
C ARG A 14 3.00 -19.76 -10.18
N LEU A 15 1.95 -19.01 -9.89
CA LEU A 15 2.03 -17.70 -9.27
C LEU A 15 2.57 -17.80 -7.84
N GLN A 16 2.13 -18.78 -7.08
CA GLN A 16 2.62 -19.03 -5.73
C GLN A 16 4.11 -19.39 -5.73
N ALA A 17 4.54 -20.28 -6.64
CA ALA A 17 5.94 -20.64 -6.77
C ALA A 17 6.84 -19.46 -7.18
N TRP A 18 6.29 -18.49 -7.89
CA TRP A 18 7.02 -17.29 -8.29
C TRP A 18 7.12 -16.24 -7.18
N GLU A 19 6.07 -16.08 -6.36
CA GLU A 19 6.10 -15.28 -5.13
C GLU A 19 7.22 -15.71 -4.18
N ASP A 20 7.48 -17.02 -4.09
CA ASP A 20 8.51 -17.58 -3.22
C ASP A 20 9.95 -17.23 -3.68
N HIS A 21 10.12 -16.74 -4.89
CA HIS A 21 11.45 -16.37 -5.46
C HIS A 21 11.80 -14.87 -5.40
N GLY A 22 10.91 -14.03 -4.91
CA GLY A 22 11.24 -12.79 -4.20
C GLY A 22 11.75 -11.58 -4.98
N GLN A 23 11.64 -11.49 -6.32
CA GLN A 23 11.96 -10.25 -7.02
C GLN A 23 11.08 -10.03 -8.26
N CYS A 24 10.22 -9.01 -8.18
CA CYS A 24 9.52 -8.48 -9.34
C CYS A 24 10.34 -7.37 -9.98
N ASP A 25 10.93 -7.68 -11.13
CA ASP A 25 11.44 -6.67 -12.02
C ASP A 25 10.34 -6.31 -13.02
N TRP A 26 9.96 -5.03 -13.09
CA TRP A 26 8.95 -4.52 -14.01
C TRP A 26 9.24 -4.82 -15.48
N ASP A 27 10.52 -4.96 -15.83
CA ASP A 27 10.98 -5.18 -17.19
C ASP A 27 11.08 -6.67 -17.55
N VAL A 28 10.96 -7.57 -16.56
CA VAL A 28 11.08 -9.02 -16.77
C VAL A 28 9.70 -9.67 -16.72
N ARG A 29 9.25 -10.13 -17.87
CA ARG A 29 8.02 -10.92 -17.97
C ARG A 29 8.21 -12.29 -17.30
N PRO A 30 7.39 -12.65 -16.29
CA PRO A 30 7.40 -14.01 -15.73
C PRO A 30 7.16 -15.07 -16.81
N PRO A 31 7.98 -16.13 -16.86
CA PRO A 31 7.93 -17.10 -17.96
C PRO A 31 6.66 -17.94 -18.03
N PHE A 32 5.86 -17.91 -16.96
CA PHE A 32 4.60 -18.64 -16.87
C PHE A 32 3.37 -17.81 -17.26
N LEU A 33 3.53 -16.51 -17.52
CA LEU A 33 2.40 -15.70 -17.97
C LEU A 33 1.99 -16.11 -19.37
N PRO A 34 0.68 -16.17 -19.65
CA PRO A 34 0.17 -16.49 -20.97
C PRO A 34 0.77 -15.59 -22.06
N SER A 35 1.21 -16.17 -23.16
CA SER A 35 1.88 -15.42 -24.23
C SER A 35 0.98 -14.36 -24.91
N HIS A 36 -0.33 -14.49 -24.74
CA HIS A 36 -1.32 -13.55 -25.30
C HIS A 36 -1.63 -12.35 -24.39
N TRP A 37 -1.07 -12.32 -23.15
CA TRP A 37 -1.24 -11.17 -22.26
C TRP A 37 -0.42 -10.00 -22.79
N ASP A 38 -1.06 -8.84 -22.84
CA ASP A 38 -0.38 -7.59 -23.18
C ASP A 38 0.40 -7.02 -21.97
N ALA A 39 1.12 -5.95 -22.18
CA ALA A 39 1.93 -5.31 -21.14
C ALA A 39 1.09 -4.78 -19.97
N GLU A 40 -0.17 -4.38 -20.22
CA GLU A 40 -1.08 -3.91 -19.18
C GLU A 40 -1.55 -5.06 -18.30
N ASP A 41 -1.97 -6.16 -18.89
CA ASP A 41 -2.37 -7.37 -18.15
C ASP A 41 -1.23 -7.89 -17.28
N GLN A 42 0.00 -7.91 -17.83
CA GLN A 42 1.19 -8.31 -17.10
C GLN A 42 1.46 -7.39 -15.91
N ARG A 43 1.44 -6.07 -16.12
CA ARG A 43 1.63 -5.07 -15.07
C ARG A 43 0.60 -5.20 -13.95
N LEU A 44 -0.67 -5.38 -14.28
CA LEU A 44 -1.75 -5.55 -13.32
C LEU A 44 -1.57 -6.81 -12.48
N MET A 45 -1.15 -7.91 -13.12
CA MET A 45 -0.83 -9.16 -12.42
C MET A 45 0.31 -8.97 -11.44
N MET A 46 1.45 -8.44 -11.92
CA MET A 46 2.63 -8.20 -11.10
C MET A 46 2.27 -7.35 -9.88
N THR A 47 1.54 -6.26 -10.10
CA THR A 47 1.09 -5.38 -9.02
C THR A 47 0.24 -6.12 -7.99
N THR A 48 -0.62 -7.01 -8.44
CA THR A 48 -1.48 -7.78 -7.54
C THR A 48 -0.68 -8.72 -6.66
N LEU A 49 0.29 -9.41 -7.24
CA LEU A 49 1.17 -10.33 -6.50
C LEU A 49 2.00 -9.58 -5.46
N GLU A 50 2.62 -8.46 -5.85
CA GLU A 50 3.41 -7.64 -4.94
C GLU A 50 2.57 -7.04 -3.81
N ASN A 51 1.38 -6.53 -4.12
CA ASN A 51 0.49 -6.01 -3.09
C ASN A 51 0.08 -7.10 -2.10
N ARG A 52 -0.15 -8.32 -2.57
CA ARG A 52 -0.43 -9.48 -1.72
C ARG A 52 0.77 -9.82 -0.83
N HIS A 53 1.98 -9.88 -1.40
CA HIS A 53 3.20 -10.15 -0.67
C HIS A 53 3.46 -9.07 0.41
N ILE A 54 3.42 -7.80 0.03
CA ILE A 54 3.58 -6.66 0.96
C ILE A 54 2.53 -6.70 2.08
N SER A 55 1.28 -7.06 1.76
CA SER A 55 0.22 -7.18 2.76
C SER A 55 0.48 -8.32 3.76
N ALA A 56 0.97 -9.46 3.29
CA ALA A 56 1.35 -10.58 4.15
C ALA A 56 2.54 -10.22 5.06
N GLU A 57 3.57 -9.58 4.51
CA GLU A 57 4.71 -9.07 5.29
C GLU A 57 4.28 -8.01 6.31
N GLY A 58 3.41 -7.08 5.92
CA GLY A 58 2.88 -6.04 6.80
C GLY A 58 2.09 -6.63 7.96
N THR A 59 1.22 -7.61 7.69
CA THR A 59 0.48 -8.34 8.72
C THR A 59 1.42 -9.05 9.68
N SER A 60 2.44 -9.73 9.16
CA SER A 60 3.45 -10.40 9.99
C SER A 60 4.26 -9.42 10.84
N ALA A 61 4.63 -8.26 10.28
CA ALA A 61 5.36 -7.22 11.00
C ALA A 61 4.53 -6.60 12.13
N LEU A 62 3.24 -6.34 11.88
CA LEU A 62 2.32 -5.79 12.88
C LEU A 62 1.97 -6.79 13.99
N ALA A 63 2.00 -8.08 13.71
CA ALA A 63 1.73 -9.14 14.70
C ALA A 63 2.88 -9.33 15.70
N GLN A 64 4.04 -8.71 15.49
CA GLN A 64 5.15 -8.78 16.44
C GLN A 64 4.80 -8.07 17.76
N LYS A 65 5.30 -8.57 18.88
CA LYS A 65 5.10 -7.94 20.19
C LYS A 65 5.59 -6.49 20.23
N ASN A 66 6.68 -6.20 19.52
CA ASN A 66 7.25 -4.87 19.36
C ASN A 66 7.49 -4.62 17.86
N PRO A 67 6.49 -4.11 17.14
CA PRO A 67 6.63 -3.84 15.72
C PRO A 67 7.71 -2.78 15.44
N VAL A 68 8.56 -3.04 14.44
CA VAL A 68 9.58 -2.08 13.99
C VAL A 68 8.91 -1.11 12.99
N LEU A 69 8.67 0.13 13.44
CA LEU A 69 7.91 1.12 12.66
C LEU A 69 8.57 1.46 11.35
N GLU A 70 9.89 1.52 11.29
CA GLU A 70 10.65 1.76 10.06
C GLU A 70 10.42 0.66 9.00
N ARG A 71 10.28 -0.60 9.44
CA ARG A 71 9.91 -1.70 8.53
C ARG A 71 8.51 -1.50 7.97
N ILE A 72 7.56 -1.16 8.82
CA ILE A 72 6.18 -0.88 8.40
C ILE A 72 6.16 0.32 7.45
N GLY A 73 6.88 1.39 7.76
CA GLY A 73 7.01 2.56 6.89
C GLY A 73 7.51 2.20 5.50
N ARG A 74 8.58 1.39 5.39
CA ARG A 74 9.09 0.92 4.09
C ARG A 74 8.06 0.10 3.30
N LEU A 75 7.31 -0.78 3.97
CA LEU A 75 6.24 -1.55 3.33
C LEU A 75 5.11 -0.66 2.82
N LEU A 76 4.75 0.40 3.56
CA LEU A 76 3.77 1.39 3.11
C LEU A 76 4.25 2.14 1.86
N VAL A 77 5.51 2.55 1.81
CA VAL A 77 6.10 3.19 0.63
C VAL A 77 6.08 2.24 -0.57
N ALA A 78 6.54 1.01 -0.40
CA ALA A 78 6.53 0.00 -1.46
C ALA A 78 5.10 -0.26 -1.96
N HIS A 79 4.14 -0.44 -1.05
CA HIS A 79 2.74 -0.62 -1.42
C HIS A 79 2.19 0.57 -2.22
N HIS A 80 2.48 1.81 -1.78
CA HIS A 80 2.06 3.00 -2.51
C HIS A 80 2.64 3.06 -3.91
N GLN A 81 3.92 2.72 -4.09
CA GLN A 81 4.55 2.67 -5.41
C GLN A 81 3.82 1.71 -6.36
N TRP A 82 3.44 0.53 -5.89
CA TRP A 82 2.67 -0.43 -6.68
C TRP A 82 1.26 0.07 -6.97
N LEU A 83 0.60 0.74 -6.03
CA LEU A 83 -0.71 1.37 -6.24
C LEU A 83 -0.64 2.52 -7.25
N SER A 84 0.40 3.35 -7.17
CA SER A 84 0.57 4.51 -8.05
C SER A 84 1.02 4.13 -9.46
N LYS A 85 2.05 3.31 -9.60
CA LYS A 85 2.64 2.93 -10.90
C LYS A 85 2.03 1.67 -11.50
N GLY A 86 1.66 0.72 -10.67
CA GLY A 86 1.15 -0.59 -11.10
C GLY A 86 -0.30 -0.54 -11.55
N ILE A 87 -1.23 -0.19 -10.69
CA ILE A 87 -2.66 -0.07 -11.03
C ILE A 87 -3.14 1.37 -11.25
N THR A 88 -2.24 2.34 -11.15
CA THR A 88 -2.49 3.76 -11.47
C THR A 88 -3.68 4.37 -10.74
N VAL A 89 -3.87 4.01 -9.46
CA VAL A 89 -4.97 4.51 -8.64
C VAL A 89 -4.60 5.73 -7.80
N SER A 90 -3.33 6.15 -7.80
CA SER A 90 -2.93 7.41 -7.17
C SER A 90 -3.09 8.60 -8.11
N THR A 91 -2.92 9.78 -7.57
CA THR A 91 -2.91 11.03 -8.33
C THR A 91 -1.62 11.80 -8.04
N PRO A 92 -1.15 12.67 -8.96
CA PRO A 92 0.04 13.50 -8.71
C PRO A 92 -0.07 14.34 -7.42
N ARG A 93 -1.30 14.74 -7.04
CA ARG A 93 -1.54 15.47 -5.80
C ARG A 93 -1.27 14.60 -4.56
N ILE A 94 -1.80 13.39 -4.54
CA ILE A 94 -1.57 12.43 -3.42
C ILE A 94 -0.09 12.07 -3.35
N ASP A 95 0.53 11.76 -4.49
CA ASP A 95 1.96 11.42 -4.55
C ASP A 95 2.82 12.57 -4.02
N GLY A 96 2.49 13.83 -4.38
CA GLY A 96 3.18 15.02 -3.88
C GLY A 96 3.00 15.24 -2.37
N ILE A 97 1.80 15.02 -1.83
CA ILE A 97 1.54 15.11 -0.39
C ILE A 97 2.35 14.07 0.38
N LEU A 98 2.33 12.80 -0.08
CA LEU A 98 3.09 11.72 0.56
C LEU A 98 4.60 11.94 0.49
N ALA A 99 5.11 12.47 -0.64
CA ALA A 99 6.52 12.83 -0.79
C ALA A 99 6.92 13.97 0.17
N SER A 100 6.08 14.99 0.32
CA SER A 100 6.29 16.09 1.27
C SER A 100 6.31 15.61 2.71
N ALA A 101 5.38 14.74 3.09
CA ALA A 101 5.34 14.12 4.40
C ALA A 101 6.60 13.29 4.68
N HIS A 102 7.05 12.51 3.71
CA HIS A 102 8.26 11.70 3.83
C HIS A 102 9.50 12.57 4.01
N SER A 103 9.63 13.67 3.27
CA SER A 103 10.72 14.64 3.42
C SER A 103 10.74 15.33 4.78
N ALA A 104 9.59 15.40 5.45
CA ALA A 104 9.45 15.97 6.80
C ALA A 104 9.63 14.94 7.93
N GLY A 105 9.98 13.70 7.61
CA GLY A 105 10.28 12.65 8.60
C GLY A 105 9.20 11.57 8.76
N ALA A 106 8.21 11.51 7.87
CA ALA A 106 7.33 10.35 7.84
C ALA A 106 8.10 9.10 7.41
N LEU A 107 7.90 7.99 8.11
CA LEU A 107 8.51 6.69 7.82
C LEU A 107 7.99 6.07 6.52
N GLY A 108 6.76 6.40 6.18
CA GLY A 108 6.09 5.95 4.96
C GLY A 108 4.61 6.28 4.98
N GLY A 109 3.96 6.06 3.85
CA GLY A 109 2.53 6.32 3.70
C GLY A 109 2.01 5.79 2.38
N LYS A 110 0.70 5.75 2.25
CA LYS A 110 0.03 5.29 1.04
C LYS A 110 -1.36 5.90 0.87
N ILE A 111 -1.83 5.88 -0.37
CA ILE A 111 -3.24 6.20 -0.65
C ILE A 111 -4.16 5.16 0.02
N ASN A 112 -5.33 5.60 0.45
CA ASN A 112 -6.37 4.76 1.05
C ASN A 112 -7.66 4.78 0.24
N GLY A 113 -8.46 3.73 0.36
CA GLY A 113 -9.70 3.57 -0.40
C GLY A 113 -9.48 3.10 -1.84
N SER A 114 -10.46 3.40 -2.70
CA SER A 114 -10.48 2.96 -4.12
C SER A 114 -9.51 3.70 -5.04
N GLY A 115 -8.86 4.73 -4.55
CA GLY A 115 -7.98 5.58 -5.36
C GLY A 115 -8.70 6.71 -6.09
N GLY A 116 -7.99 7.37 -7.01
CA GLY A 116 -8.51 8.52 -7.74
C GLY A 116 -8.51 9.84 -6.98
N GLY A 117 -7.99 9.84 -5.74
CA GLY A 117 -7.99 10.96 -4.81
C GLY A 117 -8.53 10.55 -3.44
N GLY A 118 -9.05 11.49 -2.67
CA GLY A 118 -9.66 11.24 -1.37
C GLY A 118 -8.65 11.24 -0.22
N THR A 119 -8.38 10.10 0.39
CA THR A 119 -7.57 9.99 1.59
C THR A 119 -6.30 9.18 1.38
N GLY A 120 -5.28 9.50 2.17
CA GLY A 120 -4.09 8.69 2.39
C GLY A 120 -3.76 8.69 3.86
N PHE A 121 -2.82 7.87 4.27
CA PHE A 121 -2.27 7.94 5.62
C PHE A 121 -0.76 7.84 5.59
N VAL A 122 -0.13 8.40 6.59
CA VAL A 122 1.31 8.34 6.81
C VAL A 122 1.61 7.84 8.21
N LEU A 123 2.73 7.16 8.35
CA LEU A 123 3.27 6.74 9.63
C LEU A 123 4.49 7.59 9.97
N CYS A 124 4.55 8.15 11.17
CA CYS A 124 5.72 8.87 11.66
C CYS A 124 5.92 8.60 13.16
N HIS A 125 7.11 8.90 13.66
CA HIS A 125 7.34 8.97 15.10
C HIS A 125 6.67 10.23 15.68
N PRO A 126 6.25 10.19 16.97
CA PRO A 126 5.57 11.32 17.60
C PRO A 126 6.36 12.64 17.52
N GLU A 127 7.67 12.58 17.63
CA GLU A 127 8.57 13.75 17.54
C GLU A 127 8.58 14.44 16.16
N HIS A 128 8.13 13.75 15.11
CA HIS A 128 8.02 14.29 13.75
C HIS A 128 6.61 14.75 13.37
N LEU A 129 5.61 14.49 14.25
CA LEU A 129 4.20 14.70 13.93
C LEU A 129 3.90 16.12 13.43
N ASP A 130 4.32 17.14 14.18
CA ASP A 130 4.03 18.54 13.84
C ASP A 130 4.66 18.95 12.50
N GLY A 131 5.90 18.52 12.26
CA GLY A 131 6.60 18.77 11.00
C GLY A 131 5.93 18.09 9.81
N VAL A 132 5.51 16.84 9.99
CA VAL A 132 4.79 16.07 8.97
C VAL A 132 3.42 16.69 8.69
N MET A 133 2.66 17.08 9.70
CA MET A 133 1.38 17.76 9.53
C MET A 133 1.53 19.10 8.78
N ALA A 134 2.54 19.91 9.13
CA ALA A 134 2.82 21.14 8.43
C ALA A 134 3.19 20.90 6.96
N ALA A 135 4.00 19.88 6.67
CA ALA A 135 4.37 19.51 5.31
C ALA A 135 3.16 19.06 4.47
N ILE A 136 2.26 18.27 5.05
CA ILE A 136 1.00 17.87 4.40
C ILE A 136 0.14 19.09 4.09
N ALA A 137 -0.03 20.01 5.05
CA ALA A 137 -0.81 21.23 4.87
C ALA A 137 -0.22 22.13 3.76
N ASN A 138 1.11 22.31 3.76
CA ASN A 138 1.81 23.10 2.73
C ASN A 138 1.69 22.47 1.33
N ALA A 139 1.55 21.15 1.25
CA ALA A 139 1.26 20.42 0.01
C ALA A 139 -0.25 20.39 -0.33
N HIS A 140 -1.06 21.25 0.32
CA HIS A 140 -2.50 21.36 0.15
C HIS A 140 -3.28 20.09 0.54
N GLY A 141 -2.76 19.29 1.46
CA GLY A 141 -3.49 18.23 2.15
C GLY A 141 -4.16 18.79 3.41
N GLU A 142 -5.15 18.05 3.92
CA GLU A 142 -5.76 18.31 5.23
C GLU A 142 -5.24 17.24 6.20
N PRO A 143 -4.31 17.56 7.12
CA PRO A 143 -3.76 16.59 8.04
C PRO A 143 -4.71 16.36 9.21
N ILE A 144 -5.00 15.10 9.51
CA ILE A 144 -5.81 14.66 10.64
C ILE A 144 -4.96 13.73 11.49
N PRO A 145 -4.55 14.13 12.71
CA PRO A 145 -3.78 13.27 13.59
C PRO A 145 -4.67 12.12 14.11
N ILE A 146 -4.13 10.90 14.10
CA ILE A 146 -4.81 9.69 14.53
C ILE A 146 -3.99 9.04 15.65
N ALA A 147 -4.64 8.75 16.76
CA ALA A 147 -4.07 7.91 17.81
C ALA A 147 -4.34 6.43 17.52
N LEU A 148 -3.29 5.60 17.60
CA LEU A 148 -3.41 4.16 17.48
C LEU A 148 -3.82 3.54 18.83
N GLY A 149 -4.45 2.36 18.78
CA GLY A 149 -4.80 1.60 19.97
C GLY A 149 -6.16 1.95 20.58
N ALA A 150 -7.06 2.51 19.77
CA ALA A 150 -8.46 2.65 20.20
C ALA A 150 -9.07 1.28 20.53
N GLU A 151 -9.97 1.26 21.50
CA GLU A 151 -10.72 0.06 21.87
C GLU A 151 -11.52 -0.44 20.66
N GLY A 152 -11.46 -1.74 20.41
CA GLY A 152 -12.20 -2.36 19.31
C GLY A 152 -13.72 -2.41 19.55
N VAL A 153 -14.43 -3.12 18.68
CA VAL A 153 -15.86 -3.35 18.82
C VAL A 153 -16.14 -4.06 20.14
N ARG A 154 -17.05 -3.51 20.91
CA ARG A 154 -17.59 -4.12 22.13
C ARG A 154 -19.11 -4.17 22.07
N LEU A 155 -19.68 -5.19 22.71
CA LEU A 155 -21.11 -5.23 22.96
C LEU A 155 -21.40 -4.32 24.18
N GLU A 156 -22.28 -3.38 24.03
CA GLU A 156 -22.85 -2.64 25.16
C GLU A 156 -24.07 -3.43 25.67
N ASP A 157 -24.11 -3.68 26.98
CA ASP A 157 -25.29 -4.30 27.58
C ASP A 157 -26.46 -3.39 27.35
N SER A 158 -27.54 -3.97 26.83
CA SER A 158 -28.80 -3.23 26.63
C SER A 158 -29.19 -2.58 27.94
N ILE A 159 -29.31 -1.27 27.95
CA ILE A 159 -29.88 -0.52 29.09
C ILE A 159 -31.33 -1.00 29.23
N ASN A 160 -31.63 -1.74 30.30
CA ASN A 160 -32.97 -2.12 30.71
C ASN A 160 -33.73 -0.89 31.18
#